data_ea33a5414d97a88646f2642c2dcb0420
#
_entry.id   ea33a5414d97a88646f2642c2dcb0420
#
_cell.length_a   1.000
_cell.length_b   1.000
_cell.length_c   1.000
_cell.angle_alpha   90.00
_cell.angle_beta   90.00
_cell.angle_gamma   90.00
#
_symmetry.space_group_name_H-M   'P 1'
#
loop_
_entity.id
_entity.type
_entity.pdbx_description
1 polymer ?
#
loop_
_entity_poly.entity_id
_entity_poly.type
_entity_poly.pdbx_seq_one_letter_code
_entity_poly.pdbx_strand_id
1 'polypeptide(L)'
;NNPGAPLLADAEHGVLLDTGPEFLAGSTRMAAGTAQKIALNLFSTQLMIELGRIYDGLMVHVVASNAKLVRRGQAIVQAATGCAAEIAAAAYERAEGNVALAVLLVDGLELGEARARLDAARGDLRRARPSALSRR
;
A
#
# COMPACT_ATOMS: atom_id res chain seq x y z
N ASN A 1 -4.45 1.95 -26.62
CA ASN A 1 -5.82 1.47 -26.78
C ASN A 1 -6.14 1.01 -28.23
N ASN A 2 -5.18 1.06 -29.13
CA ASN A 2 -5.37 0.63 -30.53
C ASN A 2 -4.69 -0.72 -30.76
N PRO A 3 -5.38 -1.68 -31.36
CA PRO A 3 -4.75 -2.91 -31.83
C PRO A 3 -3.56 -2.60 -32.74
N GLY A 4 -2.46 -3.32 -32.63
CA GLY A 4 -1.27 -3.14 -33.45
C GLY A 4 -0.44 -1.88 -33.18
N ALA A 5 -0.70 -1.18 -32.06
CA ALA A 5 0.14 -0.03 -31.66
C ALA A 5 1.59 -0.47 -31.42
N PRO A 6 2.61 0.28 -31.90
CA PRO A 6 4.03 -0.08 -31.73
C PRO A 6 4.41 -0.36 -30.29
N LEU A 7 3.88 0.39 -29.33
CA LEU A 7 4.12 0.19 -27.90
C LEU A 7 3.75 -1.23 -27.40
N LEU A 8 2.74 -1.86 -28.00
CA LEU A 8 2.36 -3.25 -27.66
C LEU A 8 3.38 -4.26 -28.19
N ALA A 9 3.97 -3.99 -29.36
CA ALA A 9 4.98 -4.85 -29.96
C ALA A 9 6.32 -4.80 -29.19
N ASP A 10 6.66 -3.63 -28.63
CA ASP A 10 7.89 -3.41 -27.90
C ASP A 10 7.80 -3.85 -26.42
N ALA A 11 6.59 -4.11 -25.92
CA ALA A 11 6.38 -4.50 -24.53
C ALA A 11 6.59 -6.01 -24.33
N GLU A 12 7.34 -6.40 -23.32
CA GLU A 12 7.46 -7.81 -22.90
C GLU A 12 6.10 -8.41 -22.51
N HIS A 13 5.26 -7.60 -21.86
CA HIS A 13 3.88 -7.94 -21.49
C HIS A 13 2.92 -6.86 -22.02
N GLY A 14 2.52 -6.98 -23.26
CA GLY A 14 1.60 -6.03 -23.89
C GLY A 14 0.15 -6.25 -23.42
N VAL A 15 -0.48 -5.21 -22.86
CA VAL A 15 -1.88 -5.23 -22.46
C VAL A 15 -2.68 -4.27 -23.31
N LEU A 16 -3.53 -4.81 -24.19
CA LEU A 16 -4.46 -4.01 -24.99
C LEU A 16 -5.71 -3.68 -24.17
N LEU A 17 -5.96 -2.38 -23.99
CA LEU A 17 -7.20 -1.86 -23.39
C LEU A 17 -8.09 -1.36 -24.54
N ASP A 18 -8.81 -2.25 -25.17
CA ASP A 18 -9.71 -1.91 -26.28
C ASP A 18 -11.00 -1.28 -25.72
N THR A 19 -11.13 0.03 -25.87
CA THR A 19 -12.29 0.80 -25.41
C THR A 19 -13.25 1.18 -26.52
N GLY A 20 -12.96 0.77 -27.75
CA GLY A 20 -13.69 1.24 -28.91
C GLY A 20 -13.51 2.74 -29.19
N PRO A 21 -14.33 3.32 -30.08
CA PRO A 21 -14.26 4.72 -30.46
C PRO A 21 -14.71 5.62 -29.29
N GLU A 22 -14.10 6.80 -29.21
CA GLU A 22 -14.52 7.83 -28.26
C GLU A 22 -15.88 8.41 -28.63
N PHE A 23 -16.72 8.71 -27.64
CA PHE A 23 -17.99 9.38 -27.85
C PHE A 23 -17.81 10.75 -28.52
N LEU A 24 -16.77 11.49 -28.13
CA LEU A 24 -16.35 12.72 -28.78
C LEU A 24 -15.05 12.44 -29.55
N ALA A 25 -15.11 12.42 -30.88
CA ALA A 25 -13.99 12.07 -31.75
C ALA A 25 -12.71 12.86 -31.39
N GLY A 26 -11.61 12.13 -31.18
CA GLY A 26 -10.32 12.71 -30.80
C GLY A 26 -10.15 13.05 -29.30
N SER A 27 -11.19 12.92 -28.48
CA SER A 27 -11.12 13.20 -27.04
C SER A 27 -10.67 11.96 -26.25
N THR A 28 -9.46 11.48 -26.50
CA THR A 28 -8.90 10.22 -25.95
C THR A 28 -8.75 10.20 -24.43
N ARG A 29 -8.92 11.33 -23.74
CA ARG A 29 -8.96 11.43 -22.29
C ARG A 29 -10.18 10.75 -21.66
N MET A 30 -11.24 10.51 -22.44
CA MET A 30 -12.52 9.99 -21.95
C MET A 30 -12.44 8.46 -21.74
N ALA A 31 -12.69 7.67 -22.75
CA ALA A 31 -12.68 6.21 -22.62
C ALA A 31 -11.25 5.65 -22.51
N ALA A 32 -10.38 5.94 -23.47
CA ALA A 32 -9.01 5.42 -23.49
C ALA A 32 -8.20 5.82 -22.26
N GLY A 33 -8.16 7.11 -21.92
CA GLY A 33 -7.41 7.62 -20.76
C GLY A 33 -7.98 7.11 -19.43
N THR A 34 -9.30 6.94 -19.33
CA THR A 34 -9.93 6.37 -18.12
C THR A 34 -9.56 4.89 -17.97
N ALA A 35 -9.62 4.10 -19.04
CA ALA A 35 -9.22 2.69 -19.00
C ALA A 35 -7.75 2.52 -18.62
N GLN A 36 -6.85 3.33 -19.19
CA GLN A 36 -5.43 3.33 -18.83
C GLN A 36 -5.21 3.68 -17.35
N LYS A 37 -5.88 4.72 -16.85
CA LYS A 37 -5.81 5.08 -15.43
C LYS A 37 -6.26 3.93 -14.53
N ILE A 38 -7.37 3.26 -14.85
CA ILE A 38 -7.88 2.13 -14.08
C ILE A 38 -6.85 0.99 -14.09
N ALA A 39 -6.34 0.61 -15.26
CA ALA A 39 -5.36 -0.46 -15.38
C ALA A 39 -4.07 -0.17 -14.58
N LEU A 40 -3.54 1.05 -14.66
CA LEU A 40 -2.36 1.46 -13.89
C LEU A 40 -2.62 1.45 -12.37
N ASN A 41 -3.79 1.89 -11.94
CA ASN A 41 -4.16 1.86 -10.53
C ASN A 41 -4.31 0.42 -10.01
N LEU A 42 -4.94 -0.47 -10.77
CA LEU A 42 -5.05 -1.88 -10.44
C LEU A 42 -3.66 -2.54 -10.35
N PHE A 43 -2.83 -2.34 -11.36
CA PHE A 43 -1.46 -2.86 -11.38
C PHE A 43 -0.64 -2.36 -10.19
N SER A 44 -0.63 -1.05 -9.95
CA SER A 44 0.09 -0.43 -8.84
C SER A 44 -0.40 -0.95 -7.48
N THR A 45 -1.71 -1.06 -7.30
CA THR A 45 -2.29 -1.57 -6.06
C THR A 45 -1.93 -3.03 -5.83
N GLN A 46 -2.06 -3.88 -6.88
CA GLN A 46 -1.67 -5.28 -6.78
C GLN A 46 -0.19 -5.44 -6.45
N LEU A 47 0.67 -4.67 -7.10
CA LEU A 47 2.10 -4.67 -6.80
C LEU A 47 2.38 -4.32 -5.32
N MET A 48 1.69 -3.31 -4.77
CA MET A 48 1.85 -2.94 -3.36
C MET A 48 1.35 -4.02 -2.40
N ILE A 49 0.30 -4.77 -2.77
CA ILE A 49 -0.17 -5.93 -2.02
C ILE A 49 0.90 -7.04 -2.02
N GLU A 50 1.42 -7.40 -3.20
CA GLU A 50 2.46 -8.45 -3.34
C GLU A 50 3.76 -8.09 -2.59
N LEU A 51 4.11 -6.81 -2.55
CA LEU A 51 5.25 -6.30 -1.79
C LEU A 51 5.00 -6.22 -0.27
N GLY A 52 3.82 -6.64 0.23
CA GLY A 52 3.48 -6.58 1.65
C GLY A 52 3.30 -5.15 2.20
N ARG A 53 3.03 -4.16 1.32
CA ARG A 53 2.87 -2.74 1.70
C ARG A 53 1.48 -2.41 2.21
N ILE A 54 0.55 -3.36 2.11
CA ILE A 54 -0.85 -3.22 2.51
C ILE A 54 -1.20 -4.30 3.53
N TYR A 55 -1.79 -3.88 4.65
CA TYR A 55 -2.28 -4.75 5.71
C TYR A 55 -3.76 -4.44 5.98
N ASP A 56 -4.66 -5.41 5.75
CA ASP A 56 -6.11 -5.29 5.95
C ASP A 56 -6.72 -4.02 5.34
N GLY A 57 -6.34 -3.71 4.09
CA GLY A 57 -6.77 -2.49 3.39
C GLY A 57 -6.05 -1.20 3.81
N LEU A 58 -5.14 -1.27 4.79
CA LEU A 58 -4.39 -0.14 5.30
C LEU A 58 -3.00 -0.08 4.65
N MET A 59 -2.62 1.10 4.16
CA MET A 59 -1.28 1.34 3.61
C MET A 59 -0.28 1.53 4.75
N VAL A 60 0.43 0.47 5.16
CA VAL A 60 1.34 0.47 6.31
C VAL A 60 2.75 0.99 6.00
N HIS A 61 3.04 1.31 4.75
CA HIS A 61 4.31 1.91 4.31
C HIS A 61 4.17 3.38 3.94
N VAL A 62 3.56 4.18 4.81
CA VAL A 62 3.46 5.63 4.64
C VAL A 62 4.75 6.29 5.13
N VAL A 63 5.39 7.09 4.26
CA VAL A 63 6.48 7.99 4.64
C VAL A 63 5.88 9.35 4.92
N ALA A 64 5.95 9.79 6.18
CA ALA A 64 5.35 11.05 6.60
C ALA A 64 6.27 12.23 6.31
N SER A 65 5.94 13.04 5.32
CA SER A 65 6.64 14.28 4.96
C SER A 65 6.00 15.56 5.53
N ASN A 66 4.87 15.42 6.21
CA ASN A 66 4.16 16.55 6.83
C ASN A 66 3.23 16.08 7.96
N ALA A 67 2.72 17.04 8.75
CA ALA A 67 1.87 16.77 9.92
C ALA A 67 0.57 15.99 9.59
N LYS A 68 0.00 16.16 8.40
CA LYS A 68 -1.18 15.39 7.97
C LYS A 68 -0.83 13.91 7.82
N LEU A 69 0.33 13.59 7.22
CA LEU A 69 0.77 12.19 7.05
C LEU A 69 1.19 11.55 8.36
N VAL A 70 1.76 12.31 9.31
CA VAL A 70 2.00 11.83 10.67
C VAL A 70 0.69 11.39 11.33
N ARG A 71 -0.32 12.26 11.35
CA ARG A 71 -1.64 11.90 11.89
C ARG A 71 -2.27 10.71 11.19
N ARG A 72 -2.09 10.59 9.88
CA ARG A 72 -2.56 9.43 9.11
C ARG A 72 -1.83 8.15 9.53
N GLY A 73 -0.51 8.20 9.72
CA GLY A 73 0.28 7.06 10.21
C GLY A 73 -0.20 6.57 11.58
N GLN A 74 -0.40 7.48 12.52
CA GLN A 74 -0.95 7.17 13.86
C GLN A 74 -2.36 6.55 13.77
N ALA A 75 -3.24 7.10 12.93
CA ALA A 75 -4.58 6.55 12.71
C ALA A 75 -4.54 5.14 12.09
N ILE A 76 -3.56 4.85 11.22
CA ILE A 76 -3.38 3.50 10.68
C ILE A 76 -2.93 2.53 11.78
N VAL A 77 -2.01 2.92 12.67
CA VAL A 77 -1.62 2.09 13.83
C VAL A 77 -2.82 1.76 14.69
N GLN A 78 -3.63 2.78 15.02
CA GLN A 78 -4.87 2.60 15.78
C GLN A 78 -5.85 1.66 15.08
N ALA A 79 -6.07 1.83 13.78
CA ALA A 79 -6.98 0.97 13.00
C ALA A 79 -6.50 -0.48 12.92
N ALA A 80 -5.18 -0.70 12.79
CA ALA A 80 -4.58 -2.03 12.67
C ALA A 80 -4.54 -2.81 14.01
N THR A 81 -4.55 -2.10 15.15
CA THR A 81 -4.38 -2.71 16.47
C THR A 81 -5.60 -2.60 17.38
N GLY A 82 -6.49 -1.64 17.11
CA GLY A 82 -7.62 -1.31 17.98
C GLY A 82 -7.22 -0.58 19.27
N CYS A 83 -5.98 -0.11 19.42
CA CYS A 83 -5.51 0.58 20.63
C CYS A 83 -6.04 2.01 20.73
N ALA A 84 -5.89 2.64 21.91
CA ALA A 84 -6.20 4.05 22.10
C ALA A 84 -5.27 4.95 21.28
N ALA A 85 -5.73 6.15 20.95
CA ALA A 85 -5.00 7.11 20.10
C ALA A 85 -3.64 7.50 20.68
N GLU A 86 -3.57 7.65 22.01
CA GLU A 86 -2.35 8.00 22.75
C GLU A 86 -1.29 6.88 22.65
N ILE A 87 -1.73 5.61 22.71
CA ILE A 87 -0.85 4.44 22.56
C ILE A 87 -0.33 4.37 21.13
N ALA A 88 -1.19 4.58 20.13
CA ALA A 88 -0.81 4.61 18.72
C ALA A 88 0.22 5.72 18.44
N ALA A 89 0.01 6.91 19.00
CA ALA A 89 0.93 8.04 18.83
C ALA A 89 2.30 7.76 19.45
N ALA A 90 2.34 7.25 20.69
CA ALA A 90 3.58 6.91 21.37
C ALA A 90 4.35 5.78 20.64
N ALA A 91 3.66 4.75 20.19
CA ALA A 91 4.28 3.67 19.43
C ALA A 91 4.82 4.16 18.08
N TYR A 92 4.08 5.02 17.39
CA TYR A 92 4.50 5.62 16.12
C TYR A 92 5.75 6.48 16.27
N GLU A 93 5.85 7.27 17.35
CA GLU A 93 7.04 8.05 17.69
C GLU A 93 8.25 7.15 18.00
N ARG A 94 8.08 6.12 18.85
CA ARG A 94 9.12 5.13 19.16
C ARG A 94 9.61 4.37 17.92
N ALA A 95 8.72 4.17 16.94
CA ALA A 95 9.01 3.53 15.66
C ALA A 95 9.60 4.50 14.63
N GLU A 96 9.94 5.74 15.00
CA GLU A 96 10.50 6.77 14.10
C GLU A 96 9.62 7.00 12.85
N GLY A 97 8.28 6.91 13.01
CA GLY A 97 7.33 7.10 11.94
C GLY A 97 7.07 5.87 11.05
N ASN A 98 7.65 4.72 11.37
CA ASN A 98 7.37 3.48 10.67
C ASN A 98 6.10 2.82 11.21
N VAL A 99 5.02 2.85 10.41
CA VAL A 99 3.70 2.33 10.82
C VAL A 99 3.75 0.84 11.13
N ALA A 100 4.39 0.03 10.28
CA ALA A 100 4.45 -1.42 10.47
C ALA A 100 5.20 -1.78 11.75
N LEU A 101 6.30 -1.08 12.02
CA LEU A 101 7.05 -1.24 13.26
C LEU A 101 6.24 -0.81 14.48
N ALA A 102 5.51 0.33 14.40
CA ALA A 102 4.65 0.81 15.46
C ALA A 102 3.54 -0.19 15.83
N VAL A 103 2.94 -0.85 14.83
CA VAL A 103 1.95 -1.92 15.06
C VAL A 103 2.57 -3.07 15.87
N LEU A 104 3.78 -3.51 15.52
CA LEU A 104 4.47 -4.58 16.26
C LEU A 104 4.82 -4.18 17.70
N LEU A 105 5.15 -2.90 17.95
CA LEU A 105 5.36 -2.39 19.31
C LEU A 105 4.07 -2.39 20.14
N VAL A 106 2.93 -2.03 19.53
CA VAL A 106 1.62 -2.12 20.19
C VAL A 106 1.23 -3.57 20.46
N ASP A 107 1.61 -4.50 19.58
CA ASP A 107 1.42 -5.94 19.79
C ASP A 107 2.31 -6.51 20.93
N GLY A 108 3.16 -5.69 21.57
CA GLY A 108 3.96 -6.04 22.75
C GLY A 108 5.38 -6.51 22.45
N LEU A 109 5.85 -6.38 21.20
CA LEU A 109 7.23 -6.71 20.88
C LEU A 109 8.18 -5.59 21.34
N GLU A 110 9.39 -5.95 21.76
CA GLU A 110 10.47 -4.99 21.96
C GLU A 110 11.00 -4.47 20.61
N LEU A 111 11.52 -3.25 20.60
CA LEU A 111 11.93 -2.55 19.37
C LEU A 111 12.92 -3.36 18.50
N GLY A 112 13.90 -3.98 19.14
CA GLY A 112 14.90 -4.80 18.45
C GLY A 112 14.29 -6.05 17.81
N GLU A 113 13.42 -6.74 18.54
CA GLU A 113 12.69 -7.91 18.03
C GLU A 113 11.74 -7.54 16.91
N ALA A 114 10.99 -6.46 17.08
CA ALA A 114 10.05 -5.95 16.09
C ALA A 114 10.76 -5.62 14.75
N ARG A 115 11.92 -4.96 14.82
CA ARG A 115 12.76 -4.68 13.64
C ARG A 115 13.24 -5.98 12.98
N ALA A 116 13.80 -6.90 13.75
CA ALA A 116 14.30 -8.16 13.21
C ALA A 116 13.20 -8.99 12.52
N ARG A 117 11.99 -9.05 13.10
CA ARG A 117 10.84 -9.74 12.49
C ARG A 117 10.37 -9.07 11.21
N LEU A 118 10.30 -7.74 11.19
CA LEU A 118 9.87 -6.98 10.02
C LEU A 118 10.88 -7.13 8.87
N ASP A 119 12.18 -7.12 9.18
CA ASP A 119 13.25 -7.33 8.19
C ASP A 119 13.21 -8.76 7.64
N ALA A 120 13.08 -9.78 8.48
CA ALA A 120 12.92 -11.17 8.06
C ALA A 120 11.67 -11.38 7.18
N ALA A 121 10.61 -10.64 7.45
CA ALA A 121 9.38 -10.62 6.65
C ALA A 121 9.47 -9.70 5.41
N ARG A 122 10.62 -9.08 5.13
CA ARG A 122 10.81 -8.12 4.01
C ARG A 122 9.82 -6.94 4.05
N GLY A 123 9.48 -6.50 5.25
CA GLY A 123 8.52 -5.41 5.48
C GLY A 123 7.06 -5.81 5.44
N ASP A 124 6.73 -7.07 5.21
CA ASP A 124 5.35 -7.58 5.23
C ASP A 124 4.87 -7.71 6.68
N LEU A 125 4.00 -6.79 7.09
CA LEU A 125 3.45 -6.75 8.45
C LEU A 125 2.65 -8.02 8.79
N ARG A 126 1.93 -8.60 7.83
CA ARG A 126 1.13 -9.82 8.05
C ARG A 126 2.00 -11.00 8.45
N ARG A 127 3.18 -11.12 7.81
CA ARG A 127 4.15 -12.16 8.13
C ARG A 127 4.94 -11.86 9.40
N ALA A 128 5.16 -10.58 9.72
CA ALA A 128 5.90 -10.16 10.89
C ALA A 128 5.09 -10.28 12.18
N ARG A 129 3.75 -10.11 12.13
CA ARG A 129 2.88 -10.20 13.31
C ARG A 129 2.85 -11.62 13.89
N PRO A 130 2.82 -11.74 15.24
CA PRO A 130 2.58 -13.04 15.88
C PRO A 130 1.27 -13.67 15.38
N SER A 131 1.28 -14.98 15.12
CA SER A 131 0.15 -15.71 14.54
C SER A 131 -1.15 -15.64 15.36
N ALA A 132 -1.06 -15.41 16.66
CA ALA A 132 -2.20 -15.24 17.55
C ALA A 132 -2.96 -13.91 17.32
N LEU A 133 -2.32 -12.89 16.74
CA LEU A 133 -2.88 -11.55 16.51
C LEU A 133 -3.22 -11.29 15.03
N SER A 134 -2.79 -12.15 14.15
CA SER A 134 -2.96 -12.05 12.69
C SER A 134 -4.39 -12.37 12.19
N ARG A 135 -5.32 -12.77 13.08
CA ARG A 135 -6.67 -13.30 12.74
C ARG A 135 -7.84 -12.47 13.28
N ARG A 136 -7.60 -11.20 13.64
CA ARG A 136 -8.71 -10.32 14.08
C ARG A 136 -9.05 -9.30 13.02
#